data_b8ea3ccdb42cde31fd96e0e2805aabe1
#
_entry.id   b8ea3ccdb42cde31fd96e0e2805aabe1
#
_cell.length_a   1.000
_cell.length_b   1.000
_cell.length_c   1.000
_cell.angle_alpha   90.00
_cell.angle_beta   90.00
_cell.angle_gamma   90.00
#
_symmetry.space_group_name_H-M   'P 1'
#
loop_
_entity.id
_entity.type
_entity.pdbx_description
1 polymer ?
#
loop_
_entity_poly.entity_id
_entity_poly.type
_entity_poly.pdbx_seq_one_letter_code
_entity_poly.pdbx_strand_id
1 'polypeptide(L)'
;MRAPRPKVAIAAVAVAALAVAGCAESDRGDSGASQKDTLVFGVAGDPKVLDPSLASDGESLRVARQVFETLVRPEEGGTKITPGLAETWTPDATGTVWTFKLRSGVKFHDGTDFNAEAVCVNFNRWYNAKGLMQSPDVTPYWQDVMGGFAANERDDLPPSLFKSCTAKDATTVDLAFTRVSSKVPAALMLPSFSIHSPKALEQYQASTIGGSADNIQYPSYAMEHPTGTGPFKFKSWDIANKTLTLERNEEYGGTQKAKLKTLIFKTISDENARKQALRSGDIQGYDLVGPADVEPLKSEGFNMLTRPAFNILYLAMNQNGGNPKLKDLRVRQAIAYALNRQALVDSKLPPGAKVATQFMPDTVEGWNPQVTTYDYNVEKAKQLLAEAGASNLTLRFHYPTEVTRPYMPNPKDLFELLSADLQAVGIKITPIPLKWTPDYLNATSTGTEHDLHFLGWTGDYGDGYNFIGTMFDRQKPEWGFNNPALFELFKKADTTADATARYEVYKELNAEVMKFLPGVPISHSPPAIVFGKDVTGVKASPLTDERFATAEFKS
;
A
#
# COMPACT_ATOMS: atom_id res chain seq x y z
N MET A 1 -4.32 -66.22 -50.87
CA MET A 1 -4.29 -67.43 -50.01
C MET A 1 -4.85 -66.99 -48.66
N ARG A 2 -5.92 -67.67 -48.23
CA ARG A 2 -6.70 -67.37 -47.01
C ARG A 2 -6.06 -68.09 -45.82
N ALA A 3 -5.89 -67.42 -44.70
CA ALA A 3 -5.57 -68.02 -43.41
C ALA A 3 -6.80 -67.96 -42.49
N PRO A 4 -7.06 -68.97 -41.65
CA PRO A 4 -8.32 -69.08 -40.92
C PRO A 4 -8.21 -68.50 -39.48
N ARG A 5 -9.37 -68.05 -39.02
CA ARG A 5 -9.61 -67.62 -37.62
C ARG A 5 -9.83 -68.79 -36.71
N PRO A 6 -9.41 -68.80 -35.45
CA PRO A 6 -9.94 -69.68 -34.42
C PRO A 6 -11.05 -69.00 -33.62
N LYS A 7 -12.03 -69.82 -33.23
CA LYS A 7 -13.24 -69.51 -32.47
C LYS A 7 -12.94 -69.38 -30.97
N VAL A 8 -13.55 -68.37 -30.37
CA VAL A 8 -13.53 -68.12 -28.91
C VAL A 8 -14.64 -68.94 -28.27
N ALA A 9 -14.30 -69.72 -27.27
CA ALA A 9 -15.22 -70.39 -26.36
C ALA A 9 -15.54 -69.52 -25.15
N ILE A 10 -16.82 -69.30 -24.87
CA ILE A 10 -17.34 -68.59 -23.70
C ILE A 10 -17.41 -69.56 -22.54
N ALA A 11 -16.67 -69.33 -21.47
CA ALA A 11 -16.83 -69.97 -20.16
C ALA A 11 -17.43 -68.97 -19.17
N ALA A 12 -18.66 -69.16 -18.79
CA ALA A 12 -19.32 -68.43 -17.72
C ALA A 12 -18.88 -68.97 -16.38
N VAL A 13 -18.28 -68.12 -15.55
CA VAL A 13 -18.04 -68.37 -14.14
C VAL A 13 -18.84 -67.37 -13.31
N ALA A 14 -19.85 -67.91 -12.61
CA ALA A 14 -20.58 -67.17 -11.58
C ALA A 14 -19.71 -67.02 -10.35
N VAL A 15 -19.44 -65.80 -9.93
CA VAL A 15 -18.82 -65.49 -8.64
C VAL A 15 -19.83 -64.76 -7.77
N ALA A 16 -20.10 -65.35 -6.62
CA ALA A 16 -21.01 -64.86 -5.60
C ALA A 16 -20.50 -63.55 -4.99
N ALA A 17 -21.36 -62.55 -4.93
CA ALA A 17 -21.11 -61.28 -4.23
C ALA A 17 -21.16 -61.51 -2.72
N LEU A 18 -20.02 -61.40 -2.03
CA LEU A 18 -19.97 -61.15 -0.60
C LEU A 18 -19.86 -59.63 -0.41
N ALA A 19 -21.01 -59.05 -0.02
CA ALA A 19 -21.09 -57.72 0.48
C ALA A 19 -20.41 -57.67 1.85
N VAL A 20 -19.16 -57.18 1.91
CA VAL A 20 -18.55 -56.67 3.15
C VAL A 20 -18.84 -55.15 3.15
N ALA A 21 -19.88 -54.77 3.88
CA ALA A 21 -20.09 -53.39 4.30
C ALA A 21 -19.00 -53.04 5.31
N GLY A 22 -17.88 -52.58 4.80
CA GLY A 22 -16.88 -51.86 5.60
C GLY A 22 -17.42 -50.46 5.82
N CYS A 23 -18.08 -50.21 6.95
CA CYS A 23 -18.18 -48.87 7.52
C CYS A 23 -16.76 -48.41 7.81
N ALA A 24 -16.17 -47.66 6.87
CA ALA A 24 -15.13 -46.73 7.20
C ALA A 24 -15.82 -45.63 7.98
N GLU A 25 -15.85 -45.74 9.31
CA GLU A 25 -16.00 -44.59 10.18
C GLU A 25 -14.89 -43.63 9.78
N SER A 26 -15.24 -42.64 8.99
CA SER A 26 -14.48 -41.42 8.88
C SER A 26 -14.42 -40.89 10.30
N ASP A 27 -13.23 -41.03 10.90
CA ASP A 27 -12.87 -40.37 12.14
C ASP A 27 -12.91 -38.85 11.88
N ARG A 28 -14.09 -38.31 11.78
CA ARG A 28 -14.39 -36.90 12.00
C ARG A 28 -14.44 -36.73 13.52
N GLY A 29 -13.31 -37.04 14.15
CA GLY A 29 -13.05 -36.61 15.51
C GLY A 29 -13.21 -35.11 15.53
N ASP A 30 -14.14 -34.70 16.32
CA ASP A 30 -14.35 -33.41 16.97
C ASP A 30 -13.44 -32.26 16.51
N SER A 31 -13.60 -31.81 15.25
CA SER A 31 -12.94 -30.64 14.69
C SER A 31 -13.72 -29.33 14.97
N GLY A 32 -14.75 -29.42 15.80
CA GLY A 32 -15.60 -28.27 16.15
C GLY A 32 -14.90 -27.19 16.98
N ALA A 33 -13.78 -27.53 17.65
CA ALA A 33 -13.04 -26.56 18.46
C ALA A 33 -11.86 -25.91 17.68
N SER A 34 -11.28 -26.56 16.67
CA SER A 34 -10.10 -26.08 15.95
C SER A 34 -10.41 -25.01 14.89
N GLN A 35 -11.61 -24.98 14.36
CA GLN A 35 -12.01 -24.04 13.30
C GLN A 35 -12.26 -22.62 13.83
N LYS A 36 -12.57 -22.47 15.13
CA LYS A 36 -12.79 -21.17 15.77
C LYS A 36 -11.49 -20.39 16.11
N ASP A 37 -10.34 -21.01 16.00
CA ASP A 37 -9.03 -20.42 16.33
C ASP A 37 -8.21 -20.01 15.10
N THR A 38 -8.72 -20.30 13.89
CA THR A 38 -8.04 -20.00 12.62
C THR A 38 -8.87 -19.06 11.77
N LEU A 39 -8.29 -17.93 11.37
CA LEU A 39 -8.86 -17.00 10.39
C LEU A 39 -8.14 -17.15 9.06
N VAL A 40 -8.88 -17.46 8.00
CA VAL A 40 -8.37 -17.41 6.62
C VAL A 40 -8.87 -16.13 5.96
N PHE A 41 -7.94 -15.26 5.59
CA PHE A 41 -8.24 -13.97 4.98
C PHE A 41 -7.83 -13.96 3.51
N GLY A 42 -8.78 -13.69 2.62
CA GLY A 42 -8.56 -13.63 1.17
C GLY A 42 -7.87 -12.31 0.78
N VAL A 43 -6.78 -12.41 0.05
CA VAL A 43 -6.01 -11.26 -0.48
C VAL A 43 -5.94 -11.32 -2.01
N ALA A 44 -5.74 -10.17 -2.66
CA ALA A 44 -5.77 -10.07 -4.12
C ALA A 44 -4.46 -10.51 -4.77
N GLY A 45 -3.34 -10.47 -4.05
CA GLY A 45 -2.01 -10.82 -4.54
C GLY A 45 -1.14 -11.44 -3.47
N ASP A 46 -0.06 -12.07 -3.89
CA ASP A 46 0.99 -12.56 -2.98
C ASP A 46 1.86 -11.40 -2.50
N PRO A 47 2.39 -11.45 -1.26
CA PRO A 47 3.45 -10.54 -0.86
C PRO A 47 4.67 -10.69 -1.78
N LYS A 48 5.37 -9.58 -2.05
CA LYS A 48 6.61 -9.59 -2.81
C LYS A 48 7.75 -10.16 -1.95
N VAL A 49 7.81 -9.71 -0.70
CA VAL A 49 8.81 -10.10 0.31
C VAL A 49 8.20 -9.99 1.71
N LEU A 50 8.85 -10.61 2.70
CA LEU A 50 8.43 -10.57 4.10
C LEU A 50 9.32 -9.67 4.97
N ASP A 51 10.39 -9.09 4.41
CA ASP A 51 11.16 -8.00 5.03
C ASP A 51 10.54 -6.66 4.61
N PRO A 52 9.84 -5.96 5.52
CA PRO A 52 9.14 -4.72 5.17
C PRO A 52 10.05 -3.57 4.78
N SER A 53 11.34 -3.61 5.12
CA SER A 53 12.30 -2.58 4.69
C SER A 53 12.60 -2.66 3.19
N LEU A 54 12.28 -3.79 2.56
CA LEU A 54 12.47 -4.07 1.14
C LEU A 54 11.16 -4.06 0.33
N ALA A 55 10.07 -3.61 0.93
CA ALA A 55 8.73 -3.67 0.37
C ALA A 55 8.06 -2.29 0.28
N SER A 56 7.20 -2.13 -0.74
CA SER A 56 6.25 -1.01 -0.85
C SER A 56 4.85 -1.46 -1.25
N ASP A 57 4.66 -2.75 -1.52
CA ASP A 57 3.35 -3.28 -1.89
C ASP A 57 2.48 -3.58 -0.66
N GLY A 58 1.18 -3.39 -0.82
CA GLY A 58 0.21 -3.51 0.28
C GLY A 58 0.13 -4.91 0.89
N GLU A 59 0.39 -5.97 0.11
CA GLU A 59 0.30 -7.34 0.61
C GLU A 59 1.51 -7.72 1.47
N SER A 60 2.73 -7.32 1.07
CA SER A 60 3.93 -7.45 1.92
C SER A 60 3.77 -6.68 3.23
N LEU A 61 3.27 -5.43 3.17
CA LEU A 61 3.07 -4.60 4.35
C LEU A 61 1.95 -5.12 5.25
N ARG A 62 0.90 -5.76 4.70
CA ARG A 62 -0.16 -6.42 5.48
C ARG A 62 0.38 -7.53 6.38
N VAL A 63 1.24 -8.37 5.85
CA VAL A 63 1.92 -9.43 6.63
C VAL A 63 2.85 -8.81 7.66
N ALA A 64 3.65 -7.82 7.26
CA ALA A 64 4.60 -7.14 8.14
C ALA A 64 3.94 -6.58 9.41
N ARG A 65 2.75 -5.97 9.29
CA ARG A 65 1.99 -5.41 10.42
C ARG A 65 1.56 -6.44 11.46
N GLN A 66 1.58 -7.73 11.13
CA GLN A 66 1.26 -8.80 12.08
C GLN A 66 2.52 -9.38 12.75
N VAL A 67 3.66 -9.35 12.03
CA VAL A 67 4.92 -9.98 12.43
C VAL A 67 5.87 -9.01 13.14
N PHE A 68 5.82 -7.73 12.75
CA PHE A 68 6.77 -6.72 13.22
C PHE A 68 6.08 -5.58 13.96
N GLU A 69 6.88 -4.83 14.73
CA GLU A 69 6.48 -3.57 15.34
C GLU A 69 7.51 -2.47 15.03
N THR A 70 7.03 -1.24 14.99
CA THR A 70 7.81 -0.02 14.80
C THR A 70 8.02 0.73 16.12
N LEU A 71 8.95 1.70 16.16
CA LEU A 71 9.14 2.54 17.37
C LEU A 71 7.88 3.28 17.76
N VAL A 72 7.18 3.84 16.79
CA VAL A 72 5.87 4.50 16.93
C VAL A 72 4.90 3.86 15.97
N ARG A 73 3.63 3.84 16.28
CA ARG A 73 2.59 3.19 15.45
C ARG A 73 1.39 4.10 15.24
N PRO A 74 0.58 3.87 14.21
CA PRO A 74 -0.69 4.59 14.10
C PRO A 74 -1.66 4.16 15.23
N GLU A 75 -2.53 5.09 15.61
CA GLU A 75 -3.71 4.80 16.40
C GLU A 75 -4.57 3.76 15.69
N GLU A 76 -5.14 2.83 16.42
CA GLU A 76 -5.97 1.77 15.85
C GLU A 76 -7.24 2.36 15.18
N GLY A 77 -7.35 2.20 13.88
CA GLY A 77 -8.43 2.81 13.07
C GLY A 77 -8.24 4.29 12.77
N GLY A 78 -7.09 4.87 13.08
CA GLY A 78 -6.75 6.28 12.85
C GLY A 78 -5.40 6.48 12.19
N THR A 79 -4.95 7.74 12.16
CA THR A 79 -3.66 8.15 11.56
C THR A 79 -2.72 8.82 12.55
N LYS A 80 -3.18 9.06 13.79
CA LYS A 80 -2.36 9.72 14.82
C LYS A 80 -1.24 8.80 15.27
N ILE A 81 -0.08 9.40 15.55
CA ILE A 81 1.07 8.67 16.07
C ILE A 81 0.83 8.31 17.54
N THR A 82 1.04 7.05 17.87
CA THR A 82 0.91 6.49 19.23
C THR A 82 2.15 5.65 19.59
N PRO A 83 2.37 5.35 20.88
CA PRO A 83 3.44 4.46 21.31
C PRO A 83 3.41 3.09 20.61
N GLY A 84 4.59 2.65 20.14
CA GLY A 84 4.86 1.31 19.63
C GLY A 84 5.86 0.58 20.51
N LEU A 85 7.04 0.29 19.99
CA LEU A 85 8.18 -0.21 20.76
C LEU A 85 8.82 0.89 21.64
N ALA A 86 8.60 2.17 21.31
CA ALA A 86 8.93 3.29 22.18
C ALA A 86 7.69 3.74 22.94
N GLU A 87 7.85 4.04 24.23
CA GLU A 87 6.81 4.60 25.10
C GLU A 87 6.67 6.11 24.92
N THR A 88 7.80 6.80 24.74
CA THR A 88 7.87 8.25 24.51
C THR A 88 9.01 8.60 23.56
N TRP A 89 8.90 9.75 22.91
CA TRP A 89 9.94 10.32 22.07
C TRP A 89 9.94 11.84 22.16
N THR A 90 11.12 12.46 22.19
CA THR A 90 11.28 13.91 22.30
C THR A 90 12.43 14.39 21.43
N PRO A 91 12.28 15.52 20.71
CA PRO A 91 13.41 16.15 20.04
C PRO A 91 14.30 16.89 21.04
N ASP A 92 15.56 17.08 20.67
CA ASP A 92 16.45 18.04 21.32
C ASP A 92 16.05 19.49 20.94
N ALA A 93 16.74 20.47 21.52
CA ALA A 93 16.47 21.90 21.27
C ALA A 93 16.71 22.32 19.80
N THR A 94 17.51 21.56 19.04
CA THR A 94 17.77 21.81 17.62
C THR A 94 16.77 21.12 16.70
N GLY A 95 15.99 20.16 17.20
CA GLY A 95 15.08 19.32 16.43
C GLY A 95 15.80 18.31 15.53
N THR A 96 17.12 18.14 15.70
CA THR A 96 17.93 17.22 14.87
C THR A 96 18.27 15.90 15.54
N VAL A 97 18.04 15.78 16.86
CA VAL A 97 18.21 14.53 17.60
C VAL A 97 16.90 14.19 18.29
N TRP A 98 16.41 12.99 18.05
CA TRP A 98 15.22 12.46 18.70
C TRP A 98 15.59 11.35 19.66
N THR A 99 15.28 11.53 20.94
CA THR A 99 15.47 10.53 21.99
C THR A 99 14.21 9.70 22.16
N PHE A 100 14.32 8.39 22.00
CA PHE A 100 13.24 7.42 22.22
C PHE A 100 13.48 6.64 23.51
N LYS A 101 12.44 6.55 24.35
CA LYS A 101 12.40 5.66 25.52
C LYS A 101 11.67 4.38 25.13
N LEU A 102 12.37 3.27 25.19
CA LEU A 102 11.89 1.98 24.71
C LEU A 102 11.18 1.18 25.80
N ARG A 103 10.21 0.38 25.41
CA ARG A 103 9.59 -0.62 26.30
C ARG A 103 10.61 -1.66 26.73
N SER A 104 10.57 -2.05 27.99
CA SER A 104 11.43 -3.11 28.53
C SER A 104 10.75 -4.48 28.45
N GLY A 105 11.57 -5.56 28.45
CA GLY A 105 11.09 -6.94 28.49
C GLY A 105 10.44 -7.44 27.20
N VAL A 106 10.56 -6.71 26.09
CA VAL A 106 10.11 -7.17 24.77
C VAL A 106 11.12 -8.16 24.20
N LYS A 107 10.63 -9.23 23.59
CA LYS A 107 11.44 -10.25 22.93
C LYS A 107 11.10 -10.36 21.44
N PHE A 108 12.12 -10.61 20.65
CA PHE A 108 11.95 -11.04 19.26
C PHE A 108 11.42 -12.48 19.20
N HIS A 109 10.87 -12.87 18.05
CA HIS A 109 10.34 -14.23 17.83
C HIS A 109 11.36 -15.36 17.98
N ASP A 110 12.65 -15.04 17.91
CA ASP A 110 13.77 -15.96 18.13
C ASP A 110 14.24 -16.03 19.60
N GLY A 111 13.50 -15.37 20.50
CA GLY A 111 13.75 -15.33 21.94
C GLY A 111 14.81 -14.32 22.39
N THR A 112 15.49 -13.62 21.48
CA THR A 112 16.45 -12.55 21.82
C THR A 112 15.74 -11.29 22.32
N ASP A 113 16.44 -10.49 23.13
CA ASP A 113 15.87 -9.29 23.73
C ASP A 113 15.86 -8.12 22.74
N PHE A 114 14.74 -7.38 22.69
CA PHE A 114 14.67 -6.08 22.07
C PHE A 114 15.26 -5.03 23.00
N ASN A 115 16.16 -4.19 22.48
CA ASN A 115 16.83 -3.11 23.20
C ASN A 115 17.28 -1.99 22.23
N ALA A 116 17.92 -0.95 22.78
CA ALA A 116 18.40 0.18 22.00
C ALA A 116 19.47 -0.19 20.97
N GLU A 117 20.31 -1.20 21.27
CA GLU A 117 21.31 -1.69 20.31
C GLU A 117 20.64 -2.35 19.10
N ALA A 118 19.55 -3.11 19.32
CA ALA A 118 18.78 -3.70 18.22
C ALA A 118 18.20 -2.63 17.30
N VAL A 119 17.74 -1.49 17.85
CA VAL A 119 17.29 -0.34 17.04
C VAL A 119 18.44 0.17 16.17
N CYS A 120 19.63 0.40 16.78
CA CYS A 120 20.77 0.92 16.05
C CYS A 120 21.28 -0.06 14.97
N VAL A 121 21.26 -1.37 15.20
CA VAL A 121 21.59 -2.36 14.17
C VAL A 121 20.69 -2.21 12.95
N ASN A 122 19.38 -2.04 13.14
CA ASN A 122 18.42 -1.85 12.04
C ASN A 122 18.67 -0.55 11.26
N PHE A 123 18.76 0.60 11.94
CA PHE A 123 19.03 1.87 11.27
C PHE A 123 20.37 1.88 10.55
N ASN A 124 21.42 1.31 11.15
CA ASN A 124 22.74 1.18 10.53
C ASN A 124 22.71 0.22 9.31
N ARG A 125 21.91 -0.86 9.36
CA ARG A 125 21.71 -1.75 8.21
C ARG A 125 21.18 -0.98 7.01
N TRP A 126 20.12 -0.18 7.19
CA TRP A 126 19.53 0.61 6.11
C TRP A 126 20.46 1.73 5.64
N TYR A 127 21.07 2.45 6.57
CA TYR A 127 21.96 3.56 6.26
C TYR A 127 23.23 3.14 5.50
N ASN A 128 23.80 1.98 5.85
CA ASN A 128 25.00 1.44 5.20
C ASN A 128 24.69 0.51 4.02
N ALA A 129 23.46 0.54 3.49
CA ALA A 129 23.05 -0.27 2.36
C ALA A 129 23.94 -0.03 1.12
N LYS A 130 24.20 -1.11 0.36
CA LYS A 130 25.06 -1.09 -0.83
C LYS A 130 24.41 -1.86 -1.98
N GLY A 131 24.91 -1.65 -3.19
CA GLY A 131 24.50 -2.38 -4.38
C GLY A 131 23.00 -2.27 -4.64
N LEU A 132 22.35 -3.39 -4.90
CA LEU A 132 20.91 -3.44 -5.18
C LEU A 132 20.03 -2.96 -4.03
N MET A 133 20.53 -2.92 -2.78
CA MET A 133 19.79 -2.28 -1.69
C MET A 133 19.62 -0.76 -1.87
N GLN A 134 20.40 -0.13 -2.74
CA GLN A 134 20.21 1.29 -3.10
C GLN A 134 19.27 1.48 -4.31
N SER A 135 18.71 0.40 -4.87
CA SER A 135 17.66 0.53 -5.89
C SER A 135 16.36 1.09 -5.27
N PRO A 136 15.66 2.00 -5.96
CA PRO A 136 14.33 2.46 -5.53
C PRO A 136 13.30 1.33 -5.49
N ASP A 137 13.50 0.25 -6.26
CA ASP A 137 12.62 -0.93 -6.27
C ASP A 137 12.83 -1.84 -5.04
N VAL A 138 13.92 -1.63 -4.30
CA VAL A 138 14.30 -2.44 -3.14
C VAL A 138 14.07 -1.70 -1.82
N THR A 139 14.48 -0.43 -1.71
CA THR A 139 14.32 0.34 -0.48
C THR A 139 13.60 1.68 -0.71
N PRO A 140 12.39 1.66 -1.29
CA PRO A 140 11.68 2.88 -1.68
C PRO A 140 11.41 3.81 -0.50
N TYR A 141 10.90 3.30 0.61
CA TYR A 141 10.55 4.13 1.77
C TYR A 141 11.76 4.69 2.52
N TRP A 142 12.90 3.97 2.54
CA TRP A 142 14.12 4.57 3.06
C TRP A 142 14.51 5.80 2.24
N GLN A 143 14.49 5.69 0.91
CA GLN A 143 14.85 6.78 0.01
C GLN A 143 13.84 7.94 0.07
N ASP A 144 12.55 7.66 0.18
CA ASP A 144 11.51 8.70 0.29
C ASP A 144 11.61 9.50 1.60
N VAL A 145 11.96 8.84 2.70
CA VAL A 145 12.01 9.48 4.02
C VAL A 145 13.39 10.03 4.34
N MET A 146 14.43 9.22 4.12
CA MET A 146 15.81 9.53 4.51
C MET A 146 16.66 10.07 3.35
N GLY A 147 16.20 9.97 2.11
CA GLY A 147 16.94 10.38 0.92
C GLY A 147 17.99 9.34 0.54
N GLY A 148 19.28 9.64 0.80
CA GLY A 148 20.38 8.75 0.44
C GLY A 148 20.86 7.86 1.59
N PHE A 149 22.06 7.37 1.43
CA PHE A 149 22.74 6.40 2.28
C PHE A 149 24.04 6.98 2.85
N ALA A 150 24.78 6.25 3.65
CA ALA A 150 26.08 6.65 4.17
C ALA A 150 27.08 6.96 3.04
N ALA A 151 27.03 6.17 1.97
CA ALA A 151 27.74 6.38 0.72
C ALA A 151 26.79 6.06 -0.43
N ASN A 152 26.38 7.06 -1.17
CA ASN A 152 25.56 6.89 -2.36
C ASN A 152 26.38 6.26 -3.49
N GLU A 153 25.90 5.17 -4.06
CA GLU A 153 26.48 4.52 -5.24
C GLU A 153 25.80 4.98 -6.55
N ARG A 154 24.79 5.86 -6.42
CA ARG A 154 24.03 6.46 -7.53
C ARG A 154 24.09 7.99 -7.40
N ASP A 155 24.35 8.67 -8.51
CA ASP A 155 24.50 10.13 -8.57
C ASP A 155 23.19 10.90 -8.38
N ASP A 156 22.05 10.24 -8.59
CA ASP A 156 20.70 10.83 -8.45
C ASP A 156 20.18 10.85 -7.01
N LEU A 157 20.86 10.19 -6.07
CA LEU A 157 20.46 10.15 -4.68
C LEU A 157 20.93 11.41 -3.92
N PRO A 158 20.03 12.08 -3.16
CA PRO A 158 20.43 13.19 -2.31
C PRO A 158 21.26 12.70 -1.11
N PRO A 159 21.96 13.61 -0.39
CA PRO A 159 22.54 13.26 0.89
C PRO A 159 21.51 12.72 1.87
N SER A 160 21.91 11.76 2.70
CA SER A 160 21.02 11.17 3.70
C SER A 160 20.56 12.19 4.74
N LEU A 161 19.28 12.17 5.07
CA LEU A 161 18.72 12.84 6.22
C LEU A 161 19.19 12.17 7.53
N PHE A 162 19.24 10.84 7.56
CA PHE A 162 19.74 10.10 8.73
C PHE A 162 21.25 10.29 8.88
N LYS A 163 21.70 10.50 10.13
CA LYS A 163 23.11 10.73 10.48
C LYS A 163 23.70 9.60 11.30
N SER A 164 23.04 9.25 12.41
CA SER A 164 23.53 8.20 13.31
C SER A 164 22.45 7.71 14.27
N CYS A 165 22.67 6.51 14.82
CA CYS A 165 21.94 5.97 15.95
C CYS A 165 22.90 5.73 17.11
N THR A 166 22.48 6.06 18.33
CA THR A 166 23.28 5.88 19.55
C THR A 166 22.43 5.24 20.65
N ALA A 167 22.76 4.02 21.04
CA ALA A 167 22.20 3.38 22.23
C ALA A 167 22.87 4.00 23.48
N LYS A 168 22.10 4.76 24.27
CA LYS A 168 22.60 5.36 25.50
C LYS A 168 22.63 4.37 26.66
N ASP A 169 21.63 3.53 26.70
CA ASP A 169 21.46 2.41 27.62
C ASP A 169 20.53 1.37 26.95
N ALA A 170 20.17 0.29 27.64
CA ALA A 170 19.33 -0.76 27.05
C ALA A 170 17.94 -0.29 26.58
N THR A 171 17.41 0.81 27.13
CA THR A 171 16.07 1.32 26.91
C THR A 171 16.00 2.74 26.36
N THR A 172 17.16 3.34 26.05
CA THR A 172 17.23 4.73 25.55
C THR A 172 18.06 4.78 24.29
N VAL A 173 17.49 5.27 23.20
CA VAL A 173 18.17 5.42 21.92
C VAL A 173 17.97 6.83 21.36
N ASP A 174 19.05 7.39 20.82
CA ASP A 174 19.03 8.64 20.06
C ASP A 174 19.14 8.33 18.56
N LEU A 175 18.23 8.91 17.77
CA LEU A 175 18.34 9.00 16.32
C LEU A 175 18.70 10.43 15.94
N ALA A 176 19.87 10.61 15.33
CA ALA A 176 20.36 11.91 14.87
C ALA A 176 20.16 12.07 13.37
N PHE A 177 19.80 13.28 12.96
CA PHE A 177 19.53 13.68 11.59
C PHE A 177 20.42 14.85 11.17
N THR A 178 20.68 14.98 9.88
CA THR A 178 21.55 16.02 9.32
C THR A 178 20.89 17.40 9.30
N ARG A 179 19.57 17.45 9.37
CA ARG A 179 18.74 18.66 9.44
C ARG A 179 17.40 18.35 10.11
N VAL A 180 16.67 19.38 10.47
CA VAL A 180 15.27 19.25 10.90
C VAL A 180 14.46 18.67 9.74
N SER A 181 13.59 17.72 10.06
CA SER A 181 12.54 17.24 9.16
C SER A 181 11.30 16.89 9.96
N SER A 182 10.23 17.56 9.63
CA SER A 182 8.95 17.45 10.33
C SER A 182 8.24 16.13 10.10
N LYS A 183 8.54 15.47 9.00
CA LYS A 183 7.90 14.18 8.61
C LYS A 183 8.43 12.97 9.38
N VAL A 184 9.66 13.06 9.93
CA VAL A 184 10.36 11.89 10.50
C VAL A 184 9.55 11.15 11.56
N PRO A 185 9.01 11.80 12.62
CA PRO A 185 8.26 11.05 13.64
C PRO A 185 7.06 10.29 13.08
N ALA A 186 6.33 10.90 12.14
CA ALA A 186 5.19 10.26 11.49
C ALA A 186 5.64 9.12 10.54
N ALA A 187 6.71 9.35 9.78
CA ALA A 187 7.23 8.35 8.85
C ALA A 187 7.78 7.09 9.55
N LEU A 188 8.26 7.21 10.80
CA LEU A 188 8.74 6.05 11.58
C LEU A 188 7.62 5.07 11.98
N MET A 189 6.35 5.35 11.71
CA MET A 189 5.28 4.34 11.84
C MET A 189 5.10 3.46 10.61
N LEU A 190 5.79 3.75 9.50
CA LEU A 190 5.80 2.90 8.31
C LEU A 190 6.33 1.50 8.66
N PRO A 191 5.71 0.41 8.21
CA PRO A 191 6.23 -0.93 8.42
C PRO A 191 7.67 -1.13 7.95
N SER A 192 8.12 -0.34 6.97
CA SER A 192 9.51 -0.35 6.47
C SER A 192 10.56 0.07 7.51
N PHE A 193 10.14 0.75 8.59
CA PHE A 193 10.99 1.08 9.75
C PHE A 193 10.73 0.16 10.95
N SER A 194 10.17 -1.02 10.73
CA SER A 194 10.01 -2.05 11.76
C SER A 194 11.36 -2.54 12.26
N ILE A 195 11.40 -2.93 13.54
CA ILE A 195 12.65 -3.43 14.12
C ILE A 195 12.71 -4.95 14.03
N HIS A 196 13.76 -5.43 13.41
CA HIS A 196 14.05 -6.82 13.14
C HIS A 196 15.05 -7.37 14.16
N SER A 197 15.03 -8.69 14.44
CA SER A 197 16.03 -9.34 15.28
C SER A 197 17.44 -9.21 14.68
N PRO A 198 18.40 -8.59 15.37
CA PRO A 198 19.79 -8.53 14.90
C PRO A 198 20.41 -9.91 14.63
N LYS A 199 20.09 -10.90 15.49
CA LYS A 199 20.56 -12.28 15.33
C LYS A 199 20.04 -12.90 14.02
N ALA A 200 18.74 -12.74 13.74
CA ALA A 200 18.16 -13.29 12.52
C ALA A 200 18.65 -12.55 11.26
N LEU A 201 18.83 -11.22 11.32
CA LEU A 201 19.41 -10.43 10.22
C LEU A 201 20.82 -10.94 9.84
N GLU A 202 21.67 -11.22 10.83
CA GLU A 202 23.01 -11.75 10.63
C GLU A 202 22.97 -13.20 10.14
N GLN A 203 22.23 -14.06 10.84
CA GLN A 203 22.15 -15.50 10.55
C GLN A 203 21.68 -15.78 9.12
N TYR A 204 20.71 -15.04 8.63
CA TYR A 204 20.10 -15.23 7.30
C TYR A 204 20.56 -14.19 6.28
N GLN A 205 21.67 -13.49 6.57
CA GLN A 205 22.33 -12.54 5.66
C GLN A 205 21.37 -11.54 5.01
N ALA A 206 20.52 -10.91 5.81
CA ALA A 206 19.39 -10.08 5.38
C ALA A 206 19.77 -8.90 4.48
N SER A 207 21.03 -8.48 4.45
CA SER A 207 21.53 -7.38 3.60
C SER A 207 22.14 -7.85 2.28
N THR A 208 22.18 -9.17 2.02
CA THR A 208 22.79 -9.73 0.80
C THR A 208 21.73 -9.93 -0.26
N ILE A 209 21.54 -8.92 -1.12
CA ILE A 209 20.63 -8.98 -2.27
C ILE A 209 21.41 -9.37 -3.51
N GLY A 210 21.00 -10.45 -4.15
CA GLY A 210 21.61 -10.96 -5.38
C GLY A 210 20.84 -10.58 -6.64
N GLY A 211 21.34 -11.04 -7.79
CA GLY A 211 20.69 -10.85 -9.07
C GLY A 211 21.05 -9.52 -9.78
N SER A 212 20.09 -8.97 -10.47
CA SER A 212 20.17 -7.69 -11.19
C SER A 212 18.91 -6.85 -10.91
N ALA A 213 18.89 -5.61 -11.36
CA ALA A 213 17.73 -4.73 -11.21
C ALA A 213 16.44 -5.34 -11.82
N ASP A 214 16.58 -6.08 -12.93
CA ASP A 214 15.45 -6.73 -13.60
C ASP A 214 15.08 -8.10 -12.98
N ASN A 215 15.95 -8.66 -12.14
CA ASN A 215 15.74 -9.97 -11.51
C ASN A 215 16.38 -10.01 -10.13
N ILE A 216 15.73 -9.38 -9.17
CA ILE A 216 16.20 -9.27 -7.79
C ILE A 216 16.04 -10.62 -7.08
N GLN A 217 17.12 -11.10 -6.47
CA GLN A 217 17.13 -12.31 -5.64
C GLN A 217 17.22 -11.92 -4.17
N TYR A 218 16.10 -12.04 -3.47
CA TYR A 218 16.00 -11.71 -2.06
C TYR A 218 16.65 -12.76 -1.17
N PRO A 219 17.27 -12.38 -0.05
CA PRO A 219 17.85 -13.33 0.91
C PRO A 219 16.77 -14.19 1.59
N SER A 220 17.15 -15.35 2.12
CA SER A 220 16.22 -16.25 2.83
C SER A 220 15.55 -15.56 4.02
N TYR A 221 16.19 -14.56 4.65
CA TYR A 221 15.56 -13.73 5.67
C TYR A 221 14.23 -13.13 5.18
N ALA A 222 14.27 -12.54 4.00
CA ALA A 222 13.12 -11.83 3.42
C ALA A 222 12.04 -12.76 2.85
N MET A 223 12.32 -14.06 2.70
CA MET A 223 11.38 -15.01 2.10
C MET A 223 10.87 -16.06 3.09
N GLU A 224 11.71 -16.45 4.07
CA GLU A 224 11.46 -17.63 4.90
C GLU A 224 11.65 -17.39 6.41
N HIS A 225 12.34 -16.30 6.81
CA HIS A 225 12.76 -16.10 8.19
C HIS A 225 12.48 -14.69 8.76
N PRO A 226 11.33 -14.04 8.43
CA PRO A 226 11.02 -12.72 8.98
C PRO A 226 10.86 -12.83 10.50
N THR A 227 11.70 -12.10 11.25
CA THR A 227 11.79 -12.23 12.71
C THR A 227 11.61 -10.86 13.36
N GLY A 228 10.40 -10.60 13.83
CA GLY A 228 9.98 -9.36 14.50
C GLY A 228 9.65 -9.58 15.97
N THR A 229 8.88 -8.63 16.53
CA THR A 229 8.37 -8.63 17.92
C THR A 229 6.85 -8.76 17.99
N GLY A 230 6.18 -8.87 16.84
CA GLY A 230 4.72 -8.76 16.71
C GLY A 230 3.90 -9.87 17.35
N PRO A 231 2.56 -9.71 17.39
CA PRO A 231 1.63 -10.65 18.02
C PRO A 231 1.49 -11.98 17.27
N PHE A 232 1.91 -12.03 16.02
CA PHE A 232 2.01 -13.26 15.22
C PHE A 232 3.45 -13.51 14.79
N LYS A 233 3.83 -14.79 14.68
CA LYS A 233 5.10 -15.26 14.14
C LYS A 233 4.86 -15.88 12.77
N PHE A 234 5.83 -15.74 11.88
CA PHE A 234 5.84 -16.46 10.61
C PHE A 234 5.94 -17.97 10.85
N LYS A 235 5.11 -18.72 10.15
CA LYS A 235 5.14 -20.18 10.17
C LYS A 235 5.58 -20.77 8.84
N SER A 236 4.92 -20.38 7.75
CA SER A 236 5.23 -20.88 6.41
C SER A 236 4.63 -20.02 5.31
N TRP A 237 5.25 -20.05 4.15
CA TRP A 237 4.72 -19.49 2.92
C TRP A 237 4.78 -20.53 1.81
N ASP A 238 3.65 -21.13 1.51
CA ASP A 238 3.47 -22.05 0.39
C ASP A 238 3.13 -21.23 -0.86
N ILE A 239 4.17 -20.88 -1.62
CA ILE A 239 4.05 -20.06 -2.84
C ILE A 239 3.23 -20.81 -3.91
N ALA A 240 3.39 -22.12 -4.01
CA ALA A 240 2.68 -22.93 -5.01
C ALA A 240 1.16 -22.93 -4.78
N ASN A 241 0.74 -23.06 -3.52
CA ASN A 241 -0.66 -23.03 -3.09
C ASN A 241 -1.15 -21.64 -2.70
N LYS A 242 -0.30 -20.60 -2.87
CA LYS A 242 -0.61 -19.20 -2.58
C LYS A 242 -1.18 -18.99 -1.17
N THR A 243 -0.51 -19.57 -0.19
CA THR A 243 -0.96 -19.58 1.20
C THR A 243 0.17 -19.23 2.15
N LEU A 244 0.02 -18.12 2.86
CA LEU A 244 0.94 -17.68 3.90
C LEU A 244 0.30 -17.88 5.27
N THR A 245 0.99 -18.58 6.17
CA THR A 245 0.50 -18.94 7.50
C THR A 245 1.33 -18.25 8.58
N LEU A 246 0.64 -17.60 9.49
CA LEU A 246 1.17 -17.04 10.72
C LEU A 246 0.59 -17.79 11.92
N GLU A 247 1.38 -17.92 12.98
CA GLU A 247 0.93 -18.48 14.26
C GLU A 247 1.05 -17.45 15.38
N ARG A 248 0.19 -17.58 16.40
CA ARG A 248 0.20 -16.67 17.54
C ARG A 248 1.56 -16.69 18.25
N ASN A 249 2.05 -15.51 18.58
CA ASN A 249 3.19 -15.36 19.48
C ASN A 249 2.73 -15.44 20.94
N GLU A 250 2.90 -16.60 21.57
CA GLU A 250 2.49 -16.82 22.97
C GLU A 250 3.29 -15.94 23.96
N GLU A 251 4.52 -15.57 23.60
CA GLU A 251 5.41 -14.73 24.41
C GLU A 251 5.27 -13.24 24.13
N TYR A 252 4.24 -12.84 23.35
CA TYR A 252 4.04 -11.44 22.99
C TYR A 252 3.89 -10.54 24.23
N GLY A 253 4.84 -9.63 24.42
CA GLY A 253 4.90 -8.69 25.55
C GLY A 253 4.08 -7.41 25.37
N GLY A 254 3.37 -7.24 24.25
CA GLY A 254 2.53 -6.08 23.98
C GLY A 254 1.15 -6.16 24.65
N THR A 255 0.39 -5.07 24.52
CA THR A 255 -0.93 -4.94 25.20
C THR A 255 -2.05 -5.75 24.54
N GLN A 256 -1.91 -6.06 23.24
CA GLN A 256 -2.94 -6.75 22.45
C GLN A 256 -2.41 -8.09 21.95
N LYS A 257 -2.46 -9.10 22.82
CA LYS A 257 -2.15 -10.48 22.42
C LYS A 257 -3.14 -10.98 21.37
N ALA A 258 -2.63 -11.76 20.40
CA ALA A 258 -3.49 -12.36 19.40
C ALA A 258 -4.49 -13.33 20.05
N LYS A 259 -5.78 -13.18 19.71
CA LYS A 259 -6.85 -14.08 20.17
C LYS A 259 -6.89 -15.37 19.36
N LEU A 260 -6.63 -15.26 18.07
CA LEU A 260 -6.54 -16.40 17.14
C LEU A 260 -5.22 -17.14 17.32
N LYS A 261 -5.23 -18.46 17.15
CA LYS A 261 -4.02 -19.28 17.11
C LYS A 261 -3.31 -19.21 15.78
N THR A 262 -4.09 -19.11 14.69
CA THR A 262 -3.57 -19.13 13.32
C THR A 262 -4.24 -18.05 12.48
N LEU A 263 -3.43 -17.32 11.73
CA LEU A 263 -3.87 -16.39 10.70
C LEU A 263 -3.29 -16.84 9.36
N ILE A 264 -4.17 -17.01 8.37
CA ILE A 264 -3.78 -17.44 7.03
C ILE A 264 -4.16 -16.36 6.04
N PHE A 265 -3.22 -15.89 5.24
CA PHE A 265 -3.46 -15.10 4.05
C PHE A 265 -3.50 -16.01 2.83
N LYS A 266 -4.65 -16.06 2.17
CA LYS A 266 -4.87 -16.89 0.97
C LYS A 266 -5.06 -16.00 -0.24
N THR A 267 -4.15 -16.09 -1.20
CA THR A 267 -4.26 -15.32 -2.43
C THR A 267 -5.31 -15.89 -3.37
N ILE A 268 -6.29 -15.07 -3.68
CA ILE A 268 -7.35 -15.34 -4.65
C ILE A 268 -7.49 -14.06 -5.48
N SER A 269 -6.88 -14.01 -6.66
CA SER A 269 -6.74 -12.76 -7.42
C SER A 269 -8.08 -12.25 -8.00
N ASP A 270 -8.97 -13.14 -8.38
CA ASP A 270 -10.31 -12.79 -8.87
C ASP A 270 -11.26 -12.44 -7.72
N GLU A 271 -11.89 -11.27 -7.77
CA GLU A 271 -12.79 -10.80 -6.72
C GLU A 271 -14.07 -11.65 -6.60
N ASN A 272 -14.63 -12.11 -7.72
CA ASN A 272 -15.81 -12.97 -7.68
C ASN A 272 -15.47 -14.31 -7.01
N ALA A 273 -14.27 -14.84 -7.25
CA ALA A 273 -13.80 -16.03 -6.55
C ALA A 273 -13.63 -15.77 -5.05
N ARG A 274 -13.08 -14.61 -4.61
CA ARG A 274 -13.02 -14.23 -3.18
C ARG A 274 -14.41 -14.15 -2.56
N LYS A 275 -15.36 -13.52 -3.27
CA LYS A 275 -16.76 -13.41 -2.83
C LYS A 275 -17.43 -14.79 -2.68
N GLN A 276 -17.23 -15.71 -3.61
CA GLN A 276 -17.74 -17.07 -3.49
C GLN A 276 -17.08 -17.84 -2.34
N ALA A 277 -15.77 -17.72 -2.18
CA ALA A 277 -15.04 -18.33 -1.08
C ALA A 277 -15.50 -17.81 0.30
N LEU A 278 -15.87 -16.53 0.42
CA LEU A 278 -16.48 -15.98 1.63
C LEU A 278 -17.87 -16.60 1.89
N ARG A 279 -18.70 -16.72 0.85
CA ARG A 279 -20.06 -17.31 0.96
C ARG A 279 -20.02 -18.80 1.31
N SER A 280 -19.06 -19.56 0.78
CA SER A 280 -18.85 -20.98 1.13
C SER A 280 -18.21 -21.18 2.50
N GLY A 281 -17.60 -20.14 3.09
CA GLY A 281 -16.86 -20.22 4.34
C GLY A 281 -15.42 -20.71 4.19
N ASP A 282 -14.90 -20.84 2.95
CA ASP A 282 -13.50 -21.21 2.70
C ASP A 282 -12.52 -20.10 3.12
N ILE A 283 -13.01 -18.85 3.18
CA ILE A 283 -12.34 -17.71 3.79
C ILE A 283 -13.30 -16.99 4.74
N GLN A 284 -12.76 -16.31 5.76
CA GLN A 284 -13.53 -15.59 6.76
C GLN A 284 -13.44 -14.07 6.61
N GLY A 285 -12.89 -13.58 5.52
CA GLY A 285 -12.88 -12.18 5.15
C GLY A 285 -12.03 -11.93 3.91
N TYR A 286 -12.21 -10.79 3.27
CA TYR A 286 -11.34 -10.34 2.19
C TYR A 286 -11.33 -8.82 2.05
N ASP A 287 -10.29 -8.29 1.43
CA ASP A 287 -10.06 -6.86 1.21
C ASP A 287 -10.51 -6.40 -0.19
N LEU A 288 -10.75 -5.09 -0.32
CA LEU A 288 -11.10 -4.41 -1.57
C LEU A 288 -12.39 -4.98 -2.19
N VAL A 289 -13.47 -4.89 -1.41
CA VAL A 289 -14.82 -5.25 -1.89
C VAL A 289 -15.25 -4.26 -2.97
N GLY A 290 -15.63 -4.79 -4.12
CA GLY A 290 -16.11 -3.97 -5.24
C GLY A 290 -17.37 -3.19 -4.88
N PRO A 291 -17.52 -1.94 -5.39
CA PRO A 291 -18.63 -1.06 -5.03
C PRO A 291 -20.02 -1.69 -5.17
N ALA A 292 -20.22 -2.50 -6.21
CA ALA A 292 -21.49 -3.18 -6.49
C ALA A 292 -21.81 -4.31 -5.50
N ASP A 293 -20.83 -4.84 -4.78
CA ASP A 293 -20.96 -5.97 -3.86
C ASP A 293 -21.15 -5.55 -2.39
N VAL A 294 -20.92 -4.27 -2.06
CA VAL A 294 -20.99 -3.77 -0.68
C VAL A 294 -22.38 -3.98 -0.07
N GLU A 295 -23.44 -3.45 -0.69
CA GLU A 295 -24.79 -3.57 -0.17
C GLU A 295 -25.36 -5.00 -0.25
N PRO A 296 -25.14 -5.79 -1.33
CA PRO A 296 -25.51 -7.21 -1.34
C PRO A 296 -24.90 -8.02 -0.19
N LEU A 297 -23.60 -7.96 0.02
CA LEU A 297 -22.93 -8.69 1.11
C LEU A 297 -23.40 -8.25 2.49
N LYS A 298 -23.62 -6.96 2.69
CA LYS A 298 -24.19 -6.42 3.93
C LYS A 298 -25.61 -6.96 4.17
N SER A 299 -26.45 -7.02 3.12
CA SER A 299 -27.81 -7.55 3.19
C SER A 299 -27.83 -9.06 3.46
N GLU A 300 -26.81 -9.80 3.03
CA GLU A 300 -26.59 -11.21 3.35
C GLU A 300 -26.14 -11.41 4.81
N GLY A 301 -25.85 -10.34 5.55
CA GLY A 301 -25.46 -10.34 6.97
C GLY A 301 -23.97 -10.50 7.22
N PHE A 302 -23.12 -10.33 6.20
CA PHE A 302 -21.67 -10.26 6.39
C PHE A 302 -21.28 -8.96 7.12
N ASN A 303 -20.16 -9.00 7.86
CA ASN A 303 -19.67 -7.86 8.60
C ASN A 303 -18.84 -6.94 7.68
N MET A 304 -19.48 -5.87 7.19
CA MET A 304 -18.84 -4.87 6.33
C MET A 304 -18.18 -3.78 7.17
N LEU A 305 -16.89 -3.56 6.95
CA LEU A 305 -16.15 -2.45 7.53
C LEU A 305 -15.75 -1.49 6.39
N THR A 306 -15.96 -0.19 6.61
CA THR A 306 -15.56 0.85 5.66
C THR A 306 -14.39 1.62 6.24
N ARG A 307 -13.28 1.69 5.52
CA ARG A 307 -12.13 2.52 5.91
C ARG A 307 -12.46 3.99 5.67
N PRO A 308 -12.06 4.91 6.56
CA PRO A 308 -12.07 6.33 6.23
C PRO A 308 -11.31 6.60 4.94
N ALA A 309 -11.80 7.53 4.11
CA ALA A 309 -11.10 7.90 2.87
C ALA A 309 -9.76 8.55 3.21
N PHE A 310 -8.68 7.86 2.88
CA PHE A 310 -7.30 8.31 3.10
C PHE A 310 -6.45 8.02 1.86
N ASN A 311 -7.01 8.38 0.71
CA ASN A 311 -6.44 8.14 -0.61
C ASN A 311 -6.87 9.24 -1.57
N ILE A 312 -6.25 9.27 -2.72
CA ILE A 312 -6.59 10.13 -3.84
C ILE A 312 -6.50 9.33 -5.14
N LEU A 313 -7.51 9.47 -6.00
CA LEU A 313 -7.43 9.17 -7.42
C LEU A 313 -7.20 10.47 -8.17
N TYR A 314 -6.24 10.51 -9.09
CA TYR A 314 -5.95 11.68 -9.91
C TYR A 314 -5.70 11.32 -11.37
N LEU A 315 -5.95 12.30 -12.25
CA LEU A 315 -5.52 12.30 -13.64
C LEU A 315 -4.25 13.16 -13.75
N ALA A 316 -3.10 12.55 -13.99
CA ALA A 316 -1.84 13.26 -14.20
C ALA A 316 -1.72 13.77 -15.64
N MET A 317 -1.06 14.90 -15.80
CA MET A 317 -0.81 15.57 -17.08
C MET A 317 0.70 15.79 -17.22
N ASN A 318 1.38 14.95 -18.00
CA ASN A 318 2.83 15.04 -18.17
C ASN A 318 3.21 16.25 -19.02
N GLN A 319 3.98 17.17 -18.44
CA GLN A 319 4.34 18.44 -19.08
C GLN A 319 5.67 18.37 -19.85
N ASN A 320 6.38 17.24 -19.83
CA ASN A 320 7.69 17.12 -20.52
C ASN A 320 7.79 15.92 -21.46
N GLY A 321 6.88 14.98 -21.41
CA GLY A 321 7.09 13.69 -22.07
C GLY A 321 6.33 13.48 -23.36
N GLY A 322 5.30 14.26 -23.60
CA GLY A 322 4.41 13.98 -24.71
C GLY A 322 3.98 15.21 -25.48
N ASN A 323 2.73 15.52 -25.39
CA ASN A 323 2.15 16.65 -26.12
C ASN A 323 2.57 17.99 -25.48
N PRO A 324 3.32 18.86 -26.19
CA PRO A 324 3.81 20.13 -25.62
C PRO A 324 2.68 21.10 -25.21
N LYS A 325 1.46 20.90 -25.70
CA LYS A 325 0.29 21.69 -25.30
C LYS A 325 -0.07 21.52 -23.82
N LEU A 326 0.34 20.42 -23.18
CA LEU A 326 0.14 20.22 -21.73
C LEU A 326 0.96 21.19 -20.86
N LYS A 327 1.97 21.88 -21.40
CA LYS A 327 2.67 22.99 -20.72
C LYS A 327 1.80 24.23 -20.56
N ASP A 328 0.81 24.44 -21.45
CA ASP A 328 -0.12 25.56 -21.36
C ASP A 328 -1.17 25.30 -20.27
N LEU A 329 -1.22 26.19 -19.27
CA LEU A 329 -2.17 26.09 -18.17
C LEU A 329 -3.63 26.06 -18.65
N ARG A 330 -3.96 26.79 -19.72
CA ARG A 330 -5.33 26.82 -20.27
C ARG A 330 -5.77 25.45 -20.78
N VAL A 331 -4.83 24.66 -21.36
CA VAL A 331 -5.11 23.28 -21.79
C VAL A 331 -5.35 22.38 -20.57
N ARG A 332 -4.55 22.50 -19.51
CA ARG A 332 -4.76 21.73 -18.29
C ARG A 332 -6.07 22.09 -17.59
N GLN A 333 -6.41 23.39 -17.55
CA GLN A 333 -7.71 23.87 -17.05
C GLN A 333 -8.87 23.34 -17.89
N ALA A 334 -8.73 23.33 -19.22
CA ALA A 334 -9.75 22.79 -20.10
C ALA A 334 -10.01 21.31 -19.82
N ILE A 335 -8.94 20.50 -19.64
CA ILE A 335 -9.05 19.10 -19.23
C ILE A 335 -9.80 19.01 -17.89
N ALA A 336 -9.45 19.81 -16.89
CA ALA A 336 -10.09 19.78 -15.58
C ALA A 336 -11.60 20.14 -15.65
N TYR A 337 -11.98 21.16 -16.42
CA TYR A 337 -13.38 21.52 -16.64
C TYR A 337 -14.17 20.52 -17.48
N ALA A 338 -13.49 19.72 -18.31
CA ALA A 338 -14.13 18.71 -19.15
C ALA A 338 -14.63 17.50 -18.37
N LEU A 339 -14.04 17.18 -17.23
CA LEU A 339 -14.30 15.93 -16.49
C LEU A 339 -15.53 16.03 -15.58
N ASN A 340 -16.53 15.19 -15.83
CA ASN A 340 -17.69 15.03 -14.95
C ASN A 340 -17.37 14.11 -13.78
N ARG A 341 -16.54 14.60 -12.85
CA ARG A 341 -16.07 13.84 -11.70
C ARG A 341 -17.18 13.36 -10.78
N GLN A 342 -18.28 14.13 -10.67
CA GLN A 342 -19.44 13.73 -9.86
C GLN A 342 -20.11 12.49 -10.44
N ALA A 343 -20.36 12.45 -11.76
CA ALA A 343 -20.94 11.27 -12.41
C ALA A 343 -20.06 10.02 -12.27
N LEU A 344 -18.73 10.20 -12.30
CA LEU A 344 -17.78 9.11 -12.06
C LEU A 344 -17.90 8.60 -10.62
N VAL A 345 -17.88 9.50 -9.63
CA VAL A 345 -18.02 9.15 -8.20
C VAL A 345 -19.30 8.38 -7.95
N ASP A 346 -20.44 8.90 -8.43
CA ASP A 346 -21.76 8.34 -8.19
C ASP A 346 -21.96 6.95 -8.85
N SER A 347 -21.30 6.70 -9.98
CA SER A 347 -21.54 5.49 -10.77
C SER A 347 -20.48 4.40 -10.62
N LYS A 348 -19.26 4.71 -10.22
CA LYS A 348 -18.10 3.79 -10.29
C LYS A 348 -17.34 3.60 -8.99
N LEU A 349 -17.57 4.44 -7.99
CA LEU A 349 -16.82 4.40 -6.74
C LEU A 349 -17.68 3.89 -5.56
N PRO A 350 -17.05 3.45 -4.47
CA PRO A 350 -17.78 2.96 -3.31
C PRO A 350 -18.71 4.02 -2.70
N PRO A 351 -19.82 3.61 -2.05
CA PRO A 351 -20.68 4.52 -1.31
C PRO A 351 -19.87 5.36 -0.31
N GLY A 352 -20.10 6.67 -0.30
CA GLY A 352 -19.38 7.64 0.53
C GLY A 352 -18.11 8.20 -0.11
N ALA A 353 -17.76 7.80 -1.33
CA ALA A 353 -16.73 8.48 -2.12
C ALA A 353 -17.13 9.94 -2.39
N LYS A 354 -16.13 10.83 -2.45
CA LYS A 354 -16.32 12.26 -2.68
C LYS A 354 -15.49 12.73 -3.87
N VAL A 355 -15.98 13.71 -4.60
CA VAL A 355 -15.15 14.45 -5.58
C VAL A 355 -14.04 15.16 -4.82
N ALA A 356 -12.80 14.94 -5.26
CA ALA A 356 -11.64 15.61 -4.68
C ALA A 356 -11.51 17.05 -5.21
N THR A 357 -11.34 18.00 -4.31
CA THR A 357 -11.05 19.40 -4.66
C THR A 357 -9.56 19.70 -4.73
N GLN A 358 -8.74 18.85 -4.10
CA GLN A 358 -7.29 18.94 -4.03
C GLN A 358 -6.70 17.52 -3.83
N PHE A 359 -5.37 17.38 -3.91
CA PHE A 359 -4.72 16.07 -3.84
C PHE A 359 -4.69 15.47 -2.42
N MET A 360 -4.85 16.31 -1.41
CA MET A 360 -4.86 15.88 0.00
C MET A 360 -6.31 15.67 0.48
N PRO A 361 -6.65 14.56 1.14
CA PRO A 361 -7.99 14.35 1.69
C PRO A 361 -8.31 15.28 2.87
N ASP A 362 -9.58 15.55 3.09
CA ASP A 362 -10.09 16.44 4.15
C ASP A 362 -9.86 15.93 5.59
N THR A 363 -9.40 14.71 5.71
CA THR A 363 -9.02 14.07 6.99
C THR A 363 -7.59 14.36 7.42
N VAL A 364 -6.79 15.04 6.57
CA VAL A 364 -5.37 15.37 6.83
C VAL A 364 -5.23 16.83 7.22
N GLU A 365 -4.50 17.07 8.30
CA GLU A 365 -4.22 18.43 8.79
C GLU A 365 -3.47 19.27 7.74
N GLY A 366 -3.89 20.51 7.57
CA GLY A 366 -3.39 21.37 6.50
C GLY A 366 -4.20 21.28 5.20
N TRP A 367 -5.31 20.52 5.17
CA TRP A 367 -6.29 20.62 4.09
C TRP A 367 -6.86 22.03 3.99
N ASN A 368 -7.04 22.53 2.76
CA ASN A 368 -7.44 23.91 2.52
C ASN A 368 -8.82 23.99 1.84
N PRO A 369 -9.87 24.49 2.52
CA PRO A 369 -11.20 24.63 1.91
C PRO A 369 -11.26 25.73 0.84
N GLN A 370 -10.22 26.56 0.69
CA GLN A 370 -10.20 27.74 -0.18
C GLN A 370 -9.25 27.58 -1.37
N VAL A 371 -9.15 26.37 -1.93
CA VAL A 371 -8.37 26.14 -3.15
C VAL A 371 -9.15 26.50 -4.41
N THR A 372 -8.43 26.74 -5.51
CA THR A 372 -9.06 26.87 -6.83
C THR A 372 -9.69 25.54 -7.23
N THR A 373 -10.99 25.55 -7.56
CA THR A 373 -11.74 24.40 -8.03
C THR A 373 -12.07 24.50 -9.51
N TYR A 374 -12.30 23.35 -10.14
CA TYR A 374 -12.61 23.23 -11.55
C TYR A 374 -13.87 22.38 -11.70
N ASP A 375 -15.04 23.03 -11.66
CA ASP A 375 -16.33 22.35 -11.77
C ASP A 375 -16.63 22.00 -13.22
N TYR A 376 -17.31 20.88 -13.45
CA TYR A 376 -17.65 20.40 -14.80
C TYR A 376 -18.32 21.48 -15.65
N ASN A 377 -17.69 21.85 -16.75
CA ASN A 377 -18.18 22.90 -17.67
C ASN A 377 -17.61 22.69 -19.07
N VAL A 378 -18.39 22.03 -19.92
CA VAL A 378 -18.02 21.69 -21.30
C VAL A 378 -17.73 22.95 -22.14
N GLU A 379 -18.55 24.00 -22.01
CA GLU A 379 -18.38 25.21 -22.81
C GLU A 379 -17.10 25.97 -22.41
N LYS A 380 -16.81 26.03 -21.10
CA LYS A 380 -15.56 26.62 -20.63
C LYS A 380 -14.33 25.84 -21.09
N ALA A 381 -14.43 24.52 -21.09
CA ALA A 381 -13.35 23.64 -21.59
C ALA A 381 -13.09 23.91 -23.09
N LYS A 382 -14.13 23.94 -23.92
CA LYS A 382 -14.02 24.25 -25.36
C LYS A 382 -13.43 25.63 -25.61
N GLN A 383 -13.89 26.65 -24.86
CA GLN A 383 -13.36 28.01 -24.95
C GLN A 383 -11.85 28.03 -24.69
N LEU A 384 -11.40 27.43 -23.58
CA LEU A 384 -9.98 27.39 -23.21
C LEU A 384 -9.11 26.63 -24.21
N LEU A 385 -9.61 25.53 -24.79
CA LEU A 385 -8.93 24.82 -25.88
C LEU A 385 -8.78 25.69 -27.11
N ALA A 386 -9.82 26.45 -27.49
CA ALA A 386 -9.76 27.38 -28.63
C ALA A 386 -8.74 28.49 -28.37
N GLU A 387 -8.78 29.13 -27.19
CA GLU A 387 -7.84 30.20 -26.79
C GLU A 387 -6.37 29.71 -26.75
N ALA A 388 -6.14 28.43 -26.42
CA ALA A 388 -4.83 27.80 -26.44
C ALA A 388 -4.40 27.29 -27.83
N GLY A 389 -5.25 27.41 -28.86
CA GLY A 389 -5.01 26.80 -30.18
C GLY A 389 -4.90 25.29 -30.12
N ALA A 390 -5.73 24.64 -29.30
CA ALA A 390 -5.70 23.20 -28.99
C ALA A 390 -7.04 22.50 -29.30
N SER A 391 -7.90 23.06 -30.15
CA SER A 391 -9.22 22.50 -30.48
C SER A 391 -9.17 21.10 -31.13
N ASN A 392 -8.04 20.71 -31.73
CA ASN A 392 -7.83 19.40 -32.35
C ASN A 392 -6.77 18.58 -31.59
N LEU A 393 -6.72 18.71 -30.28
CA LEU A 393 -5.73 18.03 -29.43
C LEU A 393 -5.93 16.53 -29.50
N THR A 394 -4.81 15.78 -29.66
CA THR A 394 -4.79 14.31 -29.52
C THR A 394 -3.85 13.97 -28.39
N LEU A 395 -4.31 13.14 -27.43
CA LEU A 395 -3.55 12.74 -26.25
C LEU A 395 -3.52 11.22 -26.11
N ARG A 396 -2.36 10.69 -25.75
CA ARG A 396 -2.19 9.30 -25.32
C ARG A 396 -2.64 9.21 -23.88
N PHE A 397 -3.56 8.30 -23.60
CA PHE A 397 -4.07 8.10 -22.24
C PHE A 397 -3.72 6.69 -21.78
N HIS A 398 -2.74 6.60 -20.89
CA HIS A 398 -2.28 5.36 -20.30
C HIS A 398 -3.20 4.96 -19.14
N TYR A 399 -3.65 3.71 -19.11
CA TYR A 399 -4.43 3.18 -18.00
C TYR A 399 -4.03 1.74 -17.67
N PRO A 400 -4.05 1.36 -16.39
CA PRO A 400 -3.62 0.03 -15.98
C PRO A 400 -4.68 -1.03 -16.22
N THR A 401 -4.24 -2.27 -16.42
CA THR A 401 -5.06 -3.47 -16.46
C THR A 401 -4.61 -4.45 -15.38
N GLU A 402 -5.46 -5.44 -15.08
CA GLU A 402 -5.16 -6.52 -14.12
C GLU A 402 -4.84 -6.01 -12.69
N VAL A 403 -5.52 -4.95 -12.26
CA VAL A 403 -5.33 -4.37 -10.92
C VAL A 403 -6.62 -3.80 -10.35
N THR A 404 -6.73 -3.86 -9.03
CA THR A 404 -7.71 -3.15 -8.21
C THR A 404 -6.95 -2.40 -7.11
N ARG A 405 -7.29 -1.12 -6.86
CA ARG A 405 -6.69 -0.29 -5.83
C ARG A 405 -7.78 0.38 -4.97
N PRO A 406 -7.48 0.76 -3.72
CA PRO A 406 -8.44 1.44 -2.84
C PRO A 406 -9.12 2.65 -3.46
N TYR A 407 -8.38 3.38 -4.30
CA TYR A 407 -8.85 4.57 -5.04
C TYR A 407 -9.34 4.27 -6.46
N MET A 408 -9.10 3.06 -6.98
CA MET A 408 -9.32 2.69 -8.39
C MET A 408 -9.84 1.24 -8.47
N PRO A 409 -11.14 1.01 -8.18
CA PRO A 409 -11.70 -0.34 -8.14
C PRO A 409 -11.73 -1.02 -9.50
N ASN A 410 -12.04 -0.28 -10.57
CA ASN A 410 -12.05 -0.78 -11.95
C ASN A 410 -11.41 0.24 -12.89
N PRO A 411 -10.12 0.10 -13.24
CA PRO A 411 -9.41 1.06 -14.08
C PRO A 411 -10.05 1.27 -15.45
N LYS A 412 -10.54 0.21 -16.09
CA LYS A 412 -11.13 0.28 -17.43
C LYS A 412 -12.40 1.13 -17.44
N ASP A 413 -13.28 0.94 -16.48
CA ASP A 413 -14.51 1.72 -16.37
C ASP A 413 -14.22 3.21 -16.15
N LEU A 414 -13.22 3.52 -15.31
CA LEU A 414 -12.79 4.90 -15.07
C LEU A 414 -12.20 5.53 -16.33
N PHE A 415 -11.36 4.78 -17.07
CA PHE A 415 -10.80 5.22 -18.34
C PHE A 415 -11.89 5.54 -19.36
N GLU A 416 -12.89 4.68 -19.50
CA GLU A 416 -13.98 4.86 -20.46
C GLU A 416 -14.78 6.14 -20.18
N LEU A 417 -15.11 6.41 -18.91
CA LEU A 417 -15.81 7.65 -18.53
C LEU A 417 -14.98 8.90 -18.77
N LEU A 418 -13.75 8.93 -18.27
CA LEU A 418 -12.87 10.10 -18.43
C LEU A 418 -12.56 10.37 -19.91
N SER A 419 -12.40 9.32 -20.73
CA SER A 419 -12.17 9.44 -22.15
C SER A 419 -13.39 10.01 -22.89
N ALA A 420 -14.60 9.58 -22.52
CA ALA A 420 -15.83 10.10 -23.10
C ALA A 420 -16.01 11.61 -22.80
N ASP A 421 -15.72 12.02 -21.57
CA ASP A 421 -15.77 13.44 -21.17
C ASP A 421 -14.78 14.30 -21.98
N LEU A 422 -13.54 13.83 -22.13
CA LEU A 422 -12.52 14.52 -22.93
C LEU A 422 -12.90 14.60 -24.42
N GLN A 423 -13.49 13.53 -24.97
CA GLN A 423 -13.98 13.50 -26.34
C GLN A 423 -15.15 14.47 -26.58
N ALA A 424 -16.01 14.67 -25.59
CA ALA A 424 -17.14 15.61 -25.67
C ALA A 424 -16.71 17.09 -25.85
N VAL A 425 -15.47 17.42 -25.46
CA VAL A 425 -14.88 18.75 -25.70
C VAL A 425 -13.95 18.80 -26.91
N GLY A 426 -13.87 17.73 -27.70
CA GLY A 426 -13.08 17.66 -28.95
C GLY A 426 -11.65 17.13 -28.80
N ILE A 427 -11.25 16.67 -27.62
CA ILE A 427 -9.94 16.03 -27.43
C ILE A 427 -10.01 14.59 -27.93
N LYS A 428 -9.12 14.22 -28.84
CA LYS A 428 -9.00 12.84 -29.33
C LYS A 428 -8.14 12.03 -28.36
N ILE A 429 -8.61 10.85 -27.96
CA ILE A 429 -7.89 9.96 -27.03
C ILE A 429 -7.34 8.75 -27.77
N THR A 430 -6.04 8.51 -27.58
CA THR A 430 -5.36 7.28 -27.99
C THR A 430 -5.18 6.42 -26.74
N PRO A 431 -5.94 5.32 -26.59
CA PRO A 431 -5.86 4.46 -25.40
C PRO A 431 -4.57 3.63 -25.39
N ILE A 432 -3.91 3.58 -24.23
CA ILE A 432 -2.69 2.76 -24.01
C ILE A 432 -2.92 1.89 -22.76
N PRO A 433 -3.54 0.70 -22.90
CA PRO A 433 -3.68 -0.24 -21.80
C PRO A 433 -2.35 -0.93 -21.52
N LEU A 434 -1.93 -0.97 -20.25
CA LEU A 434 -0.72 -1.63 -19.79
C LEU A 434 -1.00 -2.47 -18.55
N LYS A 435 -0.31 -3.60 -18.40
CA LYS A 435 -0.35 -4.36 -17.15
C LYS A 435 0.23 -3.52 -16.01
N TRP A 436 -0.38 -3.63 -14.83
CA TRP A 436 0.02 -2.83 -13.68
C TRP A 436 1.53 -2.89 -13.40
N THR A 437 2.06 -4.10 -13.27
CA THR A 437 3.48 -4.35 -13.00
C THR A 437 4.04 -5.30 -14.05
N PRO A 438 5.23 -4.98 -14.59
CA PRO A 438 6.01 -3.75 -14.39
C PRO A 438 5.58 -2.61 -15.33
N ASP A 439 4.85 -2.88 -16.41
CA ASP A 439 4.75 -2.05 -17.60
C ASP A 439 4.13 -0.67 -17.31
N TYR A 440 2.98 -0.64 -16.61
CA TYR A 440 2.27 0.62 -16.32
C TYR A 440 3.07 1.54 -15.39
N LEU A 441 3.57 0.99 -14.28
CA LEU A 441 4.34 1.75 -13.31
C LEU A 441 5.62 2.29 -13.93
N ASN A 442 6.35 1.49 -14.73
CA ASN A 442 7.53 1.96 -15.43
C ASN A 442 7.21 3.06 -16.44
N ALA A 443 6.15 2.89 -17.25
CA ALA A 443 5.75 3.88 -18.24
C ALA A 443 5.32 5.21 -17.62
N THR A 444 4.70 5.21 -16.44
CA THR A 444 4.14 6.41 -15.82
C THR A 444 5.06 7.07 -14.80
N SER A 445 5.81 6.29 -14.02
CA SER A 445 6.65 6.82 -12.95
C SER A 445 8.05 7.23 -13.41
N THR A 446 8.63 6.50 -14.37
CA THR A 446 10.00 6.72 -14.86
C THR A 446 10.04 7.10 -16.34
N GLY A 447 9.05 6.68 -17.11
CA GLY A 447 8.92 7.00 -18.52
C GLY A 447 8.44 8.42 -18.76
N THR A 448 8.84 9.00 -19.89
CA THR A 448 8.47 10.35 -20.32
C THR A 448 7.52 10.35 -21.51
N GLU A 449 7.11 9.19 -22.00
CA GLU A 449 6.36 9.08 -23.26
C GLU A 449 4.85 8.97 -23.09
N HIS A 450 4.30 9.45 -22.00
CA HIS A 450 2.86 9.53 -21.77
C HIS A 450 2.37 10.97 -21.75
N ASP A 451 1.10 11.20 -22.14
CA ASP A 451 0.46 12.51 -22.06
C ASP A 451 -0.43 12.58 -20.81
N LEU A 452 -1.39 11.65 -20.74
CA LEU A 452 -2.28 11.46 -19.60
C LEU A 452 -2.12 10.06 -19.02
N HIS A 453 -2.21 9.96 -17.71
CA HIS A 453 -2.43 8.70 -17.01
C HIS A 453 -3.23 8.94 -15.74
N PHE A 454 -3.94 7.95 -15.24
CA PHE A 454 -4.50 8.05 -13.92
C PHE A 454 -3.81 7.08 -12.95
N LEU A 455 -3.53 7.60 -11.80
CA LEU A 455 -2.92 6.89 -10.69
C LEU A 455 -3.57 7.39 -9.41
N GLY A 456 -3.11 6.95 -8.29
CA GLY A 456 -3.55 7.44 -7.01
C GLY A 456 -2.54 7.11 -5.93
N TRP A 457 -2.84 7.56 -4.76
CA TRP A 457 -2.05 7.34 -3.57
C TRP A 457 -2.94 6.97 -2.39
N THR A 458 -2.58 5.97 -1.64
CA THR A 458 -3.14 5.71 -0.31
C THR A 458 -2.12 6.18 0.70
N GLY A 459 -2.54 7.04 1.62
CA GLY A 459 -1.61 7.59 2.60
C GLY A 459 -1.02 6.52 3.51
N ASP A 460 0.26 6.68 3.82
CA ASP A 460 1.03 5.77 4.67
C ASP A 460 1.16 6.27 6.10
N TYR A 461 1.04 7.59 6.29
CA TYR A 461 1.06 8.25 7.61
C TYR A 461 0.31 9.59 7.58
N GLY A 462 -0.15 10.04 8.75
CA GLY A 462 -1.03 11.19 8.91
C GLY A 462 -0.32 12.54 8.83
N ASP A 463 0.36 12.83 7.73
CA ASP A 463 0.98 14.13 7.46
C ASP A 463 0.74 14.57 6.01
N GLY A 464 0.51 15.87 5.79
CA GLY A 464 0.25 16.43 4.46
C GLY A 464 1.36 16.16 3.45
N TYR A 465 2.61 16.07 3.91
CA TYR A 465 3.74 15.75 3.04
C TYR A 465 3.59 14.38 2.35
N ASN A 466 2.97 13.41 3.03
CA ASN A 466 2.74 12.06 2.47
C ASN A 466 1.80 12.07 1.26
N PHE A 467 1.00 13.10 1.08
CA PHE A 467 0.15 13.29 -0.11
C PHE A 467 0.82 14.20 -1.13
N ILE A 468 0.94 15.49 -0.81
CA ILE A 468 1.38 16.48 -1.79
C ILE A 468 2.90 16.50 -1.96
N GLY A 469 3.69 16.25 -0.91
CA GLY A 469 5.16 16.18 -0.99
C GLY A 469 5.64 15.01 -1.82
N THR A 470 5.10 13.81 -1.59
CA THR A 470 5.41 12.61 -2.36
C THR A 470 5.21 12.80 -3.87
N MET A 471 4.28 13.66 -4.27
CA MET A 471 3.96 13.90 -5.68
C MET A 471 4.74 15.08 -6.27
N PHE A 472 4.91 16.19 -5.52
CA PHE A 472 5.20 17.51 -6.10
C PHE A 472 6.43 18.23 -5.50
N ASP A 473 7.17 17.63 -4.57
CA ASP A 473 8.28 18.30 -3.86
C ASP A 473 9.53 18.56 -4.72
N ARG A 474 9.61 17.92 -5.87
CA ARG A 474 10.72 18.03 -6.84
C ARG A 474 10.24 17.71 -8.24
N GLN A 475 11.10 17.95 -9.21
CA GLN A 475 10.84 17.48 -10.57
C GLN A 475 10.86 15.96 -10.61
N LYS A 476 9.79 15.38 -11.16
CA LYS A 476 9.62 13.93 -11.36
C LYS A 476 9.21 13.62 -12.79
N PRO A 477 9.67 12.51 -13.38
CA PRO A 477 9.28 12.10 -14.74
C PRO A 477 7.77 11.98 -14.93
N GLU A 478 7.07 11.48 -13.94
CA GLU A 478 5.61 11.31 -13.91
C GLU A 478 4.85 12.59 -14.30
N TRP A 479 5.28 13.73 -13.77
CA TRP A 479 4.61 15.03 -13.96
C TRP A 479 5.29 15.91 -15.00
N GLY A 480 6.60 15.74 -15.19
CA GLY A 480 7.41 16.44 -16.17
C GLY A 480 7.54 17.95 -16.00
N PHE A 481 7.03 18.54 -14.90
CA PHE A 481 7.17 19.96 -14.64
C PHE A 481 8.39 20.30 -13.78
N ASN A 482 8.85 21.55 -13.89
CA ASN A 482 9.85 22.14 -13.02
C ASN A 482 9.29 23.47 -12.49
N ASN A 483 9.00 23.55 -11.19
CA ASN A 483 8.49 24.76 -10.53
C ASN A 483 9.29 25.04 -9.24
N PRO A 484 10.43 25.75 -9.34
CA PRO A 484 11.30 25.99 -8.19
C PRO A 484 10.60 26.69 -7.01
N ALA A 485 9.65 27.60 -7.28
CA ALA A 485 8.92 28.30 -6.21
C ALA A 485 8.06 27.31 -5.40
N LEU A 486 7.40 26.38 -6.06
CA LEU A 486 6.65 25.32 -5.40
C LEU A 486 7.59 24.40 -4.59
N PHE A 487 8.74 24.02 -5.15
CA PHE A 487 9.73 23.17 -4.45
C PHE A 487 10.30 23.82 -3.19
N GLU A 488 10.58 25.13 -3.20
CA GLU A 488 11.02 25.86 -2.00
C GLU A 488 9.91 25.92 -0.94
N LEU A 489 8.64 26.00 -1.33
CA LEU A 489 7.53 25.96 -0.39
C LEU A 489 7.41 24.58 0.29
N PHE A 490 7.64 23.48 -0.43
CA PHE A 490 7.74 22.14 0.15
C PHE A 490 8.89 22.01 1.14
N LYS A 491 10.04 22.57 0.82
CA LYS A 491 11.19 22.60 1.72
C LYS A 491 10.89 23.41 2.99
N LYS A 492 10.19 24.54 2.87
CA LYS A 492 9.69 25.31 4.02
C LYS A 492 8.80 24.44 4.91
N ALA A 493 7.85 23.68 4.33
CA ALA A 493 7.00 22.78 5.09
C ALA A 493 7.81 21.72 5.84
N ASP A 494 8.74 21.02 5.17
CA ASP A 494 9.56 19.96 5.77
C ASP A 494 10.46 20.49 6.91
N THR A 495 10.93 21.74 6.83
CA THR A 495 11.80 22.35 7.85
C THR A 495 11.04 23.10 8.96
N THR A 496 9.73 23.24 8.86
CA THR A 496 8.90 23.88 9.89
C THR A 496 8.60 22.89 11.02
N ALA A 497 9.28 23.03 12.16
CA ALA A 497 9.14 22.11 13.29
C ALA A 497 7.79 22.21 14.00
N ASP A 498 7.26 23.43 14.17
CA ASP A 498 5.94 23.64 14.77
C ASP A 498 4.81 23.10 13.87
N ALA A 499 4.00 22.21 14.40
CA ALA A 499 2.95 21.53 13.63
C ALA A 499 1.87 22.49 13.11
N THR A 500 1.46 23.47 13.93
CA THR A 500 0.42 24.44 13.54
C THR A 500 0.90 25.34 12.41
N ALA A 501 2.12 25.87 12.54
CA ALA A 501 2.76 26.67 11.49
C ALA A 501 2.94 25.85 10.20
N ARG A 502 3.30 24.58 10.31
CA ARG A 502 3.44 23.67 9.15
C ARG A 502 2.09 23.42 8.45
N TYR A 503 1.01 23.27 9.19
CA TYR A 503 -0.33 23.11 8.59
C TYR A 503 -0.75 24.34 7.77
N GLU A 504 -0.38 25.55 8.20
CA GLU A 504 -0.61 26.74 7.39
C GLU A 504 0.23 26.73 6.08
N VAL A 505 1.47 26.22 6.12
CA VAL A 505 2.27 26.01 4.90
C VAL A 505 1.63 24.97 3.98
N TYR A 506 1.05 23.89 4.53
CA TYR A 506 0.31 22.90 3.70
C TYR A 506 -0.94 23.50 3.07
N LYS A 507 -1.66 24.39 3.74
CA LYS A 507 -2.79 25.12 3.12
C LYS A 507 -2.33 25.97 1.95
N GLU A 508 -1.21 26.71 2.11
CA GLU A 508 -0.60 27.49 1.04
C GLU A 508 -0.18 26.58 -0.13
N LEU A 509 0.50 25.45 0.17
CA LEU A 509 0.91 24.45 -0.83
C LEU A 509 -0.28 23.91 -1.62
N ASN A 510 -1.36 23.52 -0.95
CA ASN A 510 -2.58 23.04 -1.63
C ASN A 510 -3.15 24.09 -2.58
N ALA A 511 -3.18 25.36 -2.16
CA ALA A 511 -3.65 26.45 -3.02
C ALA A 511 -2.74 26.64 -4.25
N GLU A 512 -1.43 26.64 -4.07
CA GLU A 512 -0.48 26.80 -5.18
C GLU A 512 -0.45 25.59 -6.13
N VAL A 513 -0.55 24.36 -5.62
CA VAL A 513 -0.68 23.15 -6.44
C VAL A 513 -1.94 23.24 -7.31
N MET A 514 -3.09 23.63 -6.72
CA MET A 514 -4.36 23.73 -7.48
C MET A 514 -4.38 24.88 -8.47
N LYS A 515 -3.66 25.98 -8.23
CA LYS A 515 -3.45 27.05 -9.22
C LYS A 515 -2.55 26.61 -10.38
N PHE A 516 -1.47 25.90 -10.06
CA PHE A 516 -0.52 25.38 -11.04
C PHE A 516 -1.11 24.23 -11.85
N LEU A 517 -1.96 23.42 -11.23
CA LEU A 517 -2.73 22.31 -11.81
C LEU A 517 -1.84 21.30 -12.55
N PRO A 518 -0.94 20.59 -11.87
CA PRO A 518 -0.09 19.56 -12.52
C PRO A 518 -0.89 18.34 -12.99
N GLY A 519 -2.05 18.12 -12.40
CA GLY A 519 -3.02 17.09 -12.70
C GLY A 519 -4.39 17.45 -12.14
N VAL A 520 -5.39 16.60 -12.35
CA VAL A 520 -6.75 16.81 -11.85
C VAL A 520 -7.01 15.81 -10.72
N PRO A 521 -7.26 16.28 -9.48
CA PRO A 521 -7.75 15.41 -8.41
C PRO A 521 -9.16 14.93 -8.76
N ILE A 522 -9.39 13.63 -8.71
CA ILE A 522 -10.66 13.02 -9.12
C ILE A 522 -11.55 12.72 -7.91
N SER A 523 -11.06 11.89 -7.00
CA SER A 523 -11.87 11.43 -5.86
C SER A 523 -11.06 10.96 -4.66
N HIS A 524 -11.69 11.03 -3.49
CA HIS A 524 -11.30 10.33 -2.27
C HIS A 524 -12.32 9.24 -2.00
N SER A 525 -11.88 8.00 -1.88
CA SER A 525 -12.76 6.83 -1.79
C SER A 525 -12.60 6.09 -0.47
N PRO A 526 -13.70 5.68 0.20
CA PRO A 526 -13.68 4.86 1.40
C PRO A 526 -13.72 3.37 1.01
N PRO A 527 -12.58 2.65 0.90
CA PRO A 527 -12.59 1.26 0.50
C PRO A 527 -13.21 0.37 1.58
N ALA A 528 -13.89 -0.70 1.14
CA ALA A 528 -14.53 -1.64 2.01
C ALA A 528 -13.73 -2.92 2.17
N ILE A 529 -13.81 -3.48 3.39
CA ILE A 529 -13.28 -4.78 3.78
C ILE A 529 -14.45 -5.59 4.38
N VAL A 530 -14.52 -6.87 4.10
CA VAL A 530 -15.61 -7.72 4.57
C VAL A 530 -15.10 -8.88 5.40
N PHE A 531 -15.88 -9.23 6.43
CA PHE A 531 -15.65 -10.40 7.27
C PHE A 531 -16.88 -11.30 7.35
N GLY A 532 -16.65 -12.55 7.71
CA GLY A 532 -17.70 -13.51 8.05
C GLY A 532 -18.64 -12.96 9.14
N LYS A 533 -19.87 -13.49 9.17
CA LYS A 533 -20.93 -13.01 10.09
C LYS A 533 -20.55 -13.14 11.56
N ASP A 534 -19.70 -14.09 11.88
CA ASP A 534 -19.23 -14.42 13.21
C ASP A 534 -17.84 -13.82 13.55
N VAL A 535 -17.15 -13.18 12.60
CA VAL A 535 -15.84 -12.55 12.84
C VAL A 535 -16.05 -11.13 13.38
N THR A 536 -15.37 -10.81 14.49
CA THR A 536 -15.38 -9.49 15.13
C THR A 536 -13.98 -9.05 15.58
N GLY A 537 -13.88 -7.86 16.15
CA GLY A 537 -12.67 -7.33 16.79
C GLY A 537 -11.70 -6.61 15.85
N VAL A 538 -11.81 -6.77 14.54
CA VAL A 538 -10.99 -6.02 13.57
C VAL A 538 -11.57 -4.61 13.41
N LYS A 539 -10.69 -3.60 13.40
CA LYS A 539 -11.05 -2.21 13.08
C LYS A 539 -10.52 -1.84 11.70
N ALA A 540 -11.35 -1.21 10.90
CA ALA A 540 -10.92 -0.64 9.62
C ALA A 540 -9.90 0.49 9.86
N SER A 541 -8.82 0.50 9.10
CA SER A 541 -7.77 1.51 9.20
C SER A 541 -7.65 2.31 7.91
N PRO A 542 -7.61 3.65 7.96
CA PRO A 542 -7.35 4.47 6.79
C PRO A 542 -6.00 4.16 6.14
N LEU A 543 -5.03 3.68 6.94
CA LEU A 543 -3.68 3.30 6.52
C LEU A 543 -3.57 1.84 6.06
N THR A 544 -4.70 1.12 5.91
CA THR A 544 -4.71 -0.33 5.68
C THR A 544 -3.95 -1.13 6.76
N ASP A 545 -3.88 -0.57 7.98
CA ASP A 545 -3.22 -1.15 9.16
C ASP A 545 -4.23 -1.94 10.01
N GLU A 546 -4.97 -2.86 9.39
CA GLU A 546 -5.83 -3.77 10.13
C GLU A 546 -4.98 -4.74 10.94
N ARG A 547 -5.19 -4.71 12.26
CA ARG A 547 -4.50 -5.59 13.21
C ARG A 547 -5.37 -6.79 13.53
N PHE A 548 -4.97 -7.95 13.03
CA PHE A 548 -5.70 -9.20 13.22
C PHE A 548 -5.52 -9.80 14.63
N ALA A 549 -4.65 -9.25 15.45
CA ALA A 549 -4.51 -9.68 16.85
C ALA A 549 -5.82 -9.55 17.66
N THR A 550 -6.65 -8.55 17.32
CA THR A 550 -7.94 -8.33 17.96
C THR A 550 -9.09 -9.15 17.35
N ALA A 551 -8.85 -9.81 16.21
CA ALA A 551 -9.84 -10.64 15.55
C ALA A 551 -10.24 -11.84 16.41
N GLU A 552 -11.55 -12.11 16.46
CA GLU A 552 -12.11 -13.25 17.16
C GLU A 552 -13.42 -13.71 16.52
N PHE A 553 -13.78 -14.96 16.75
CA PHE A 553 -15.09 -15.47 16.40
C PHE A 553 -16.09 -15.24 17.54
N LYS A 554 -17.30 -14.84 17.20
CA LYS A 554 -18.41 -14.79 18.16
C LYS A 554 -18.66 -16.19 18.71
N SER A 555 -18.85 -16.29 20.01
CA SER A 555 -19.23 -17.52 20.71
C SER A 555 -20.64 -17.98 20.35
#